data_1cca3182a8d08d3e82a1da88a57229c9
#
_entry.id   1cca3182a8d08d3e82a1da88a57229c9
#
_cell.length_a   1.000
_cell.length_b   1.000
_cell.length_c   1.000
_cell.angle_alpha   90.00
_cell.angle_beta   90.00
_cell.angle_gamma   90.00
#
_symmetry.space_group_name_H-M   'P 1'
#
loop_
_entity.id
_entity.type
_entity.pdbx_description
1 polymer ?
#
loop_
_entity_poly.entity_id
_entity_poly.type
_entity_poly.pdbx_seq_one_letter_code
_entity_poly.pdbx_strand_id
1 'polypeptide(L)'
;MSLIYASQIKTDDGKIGVYHDGSLNLPKRLTVVPATDVVDIAIEDGKAASKRVTAARVAAVGVLALAIKKKVDATKFIVIETTEVAYVYEISAKRYREAREFVKRAQVAVARGQAAAAEKVEESTPAPEPPDVDVDIESSEPAKRRWWET
;
A
#
# COMPACT_ATOMS: atom_id res chain seq x y z
N MET A 1 -0.29 -22.18 0.92
CA MET A 1 0.82 -21.65 1.71
C MET A 1 0.28 -21.08 3.00
N SER A 2 0.82 -21.50 4.12
CA SER A 2 0.45 -20.94 5.42
C SER A 2 1.13 -19.59 5.55
N LEU A 3 0.35 -18.51 5.55
CA LEU A 3 0.87 -17.17 5.80
C LEU A 3 1.29 -17.09 7.29
N ILE A 4 2.56 -16.94 7.53
CA ILE A 4 3.11 -16.80 8.88
C ILE A 4 3.12 -15.30 9.23
N TYR A 5 2.56 -14.95 10.37
CA TYR A 5 2.60 -13.59 10.87
C TYR A 5 4.03 -13.18 11.27
N ALA A 6 4.47 -12.03 10.79
CA ALA A 6 5.68 -11.38 11.26
C ALA A 6 5.46 -10.72 12.63
N SER A 7 4.25 -10.18 12.87
CA SER A 7 3.84 -9.62 14.15
C SER A 7 2.32 -9.57 14.27
N GLN A 8 1.82 -9.60 15.50
CA GLN A 8 0.39 -9.45 15.81
C GLN A 8 0.20 -8.58 17.04
N ILE A 9 -0.93 -7.89 17.08
CA ILE A 9 -1.39 -7.16 18.27
C ILE A 9 -2.89 -7.36 18.47
N LYS A 10 -3.29 -7.45 19.73
CA LYS A 10 -4.71 -7.46 20.10
C LYS A 10 -5.18 -6.03 20.40
N THR A 11 -6.21 -5.60 19.70
CA THR A 11 -6.94 -4.35 19.95
C THR A 11 -8.30 -4.64 20.56
N ASP A 12 -9.05 -3.62 20.92
CA ASP A 12 -10.40 -3.81 21.44
C ASP A 12 -11.36 -4.35 20.36
N ASP A 13 -11.08 -4.10 19.10
CA ASP A 13 -11.85 -4.58 17.95
C ASP A 13 -11.47 -5.98 17.47
N GLY A 14 -10.35 -6.53 17.93
CA GLY A 14 -9.83 -7.81 17.50
C GLY A 14 -8.31 -7.83 17.32
N LYS A 15 -7.80 -8.77 16.54
CA LYS A 15 -6.36 -8.90 16.30
C LYS A 15 -5.99 -8.25 14.96
N ILE A 16 -4.96 -7.43 14.98
CA ILE A 16 -4.28 -6.96 13.78
C ILE A 16 -3.03 -7.81 13.60
N GLY A 17 -2.81 -8.32 12.41
CA GLY A 17 -1.61 -9.07 12.06
C GLY A 17 -0.91 -8.47 10.84
N VAL A 18 0.40 -8.52 10.83
CA VAL A 18 1.20 -8.25 9.64
C VAL A 18 1.92 -9.52 9.24
N TYR A 19 1.86 -9.88 7.98
CA TYR A 19 2.58 -11.02 7.42
C TYR A 19 3.99 -10.64 6.99
N HIS A 20 4.82 -11.63 6.70
CA HIS A 20 6.21 -11.39 6.27
C HIS A 20 6.31 -10.69 4.90
N ASP A 21 5.28 -10.82 4.06
CA ASP A 21 5.16 -10.13 2.77
C ASP A 21 4.66 -8.67 2.90
N GLY A 22 4.43 -8.19 4.12
CA GLY A 22 3.92 -6.86 4.42
C GLY A 22 2.42 -6.70 4.31
N SER A 23 1.68 -7.72 3.92
CA SER A 23 0.21 -7.66 3.91
C SER A 23 -0.36 -7.65 5.32
N LEU A 24 -1.52 -7.02 5.50
CA LEU A 24 -2.16 -6.81 6.78
C LEU A 24 -3.47 -7.60 6.89
N ASN A 25 -3.63 -8.29 8.00
CA ASN A 25 -4.91 -8.87 8.40
C ASN A 25 -5.57 -7.98 9.43
N LEU A 26 -6.73 -7.43 9.09
CA LEU A 26 -7.45 -6.47 9.90
C LEU A 26 -8.72 -7.09 10.50
N PRO A 27 -9.08 -6.72 11.75
CA PRO A 27 -10.33 -7.16 12.36
C PRO A 27 -11.55 -6.79 11.51
N LYS A 28 -12.55 -7.66 11.51
CA LYS A 28 -13.82 -7.45 10.80
C LYS A 28 -13.68 -7.32 9.27
N ARG A 29 -12.53 -7.65 8.74
CA ARG A 29 -12.30 -7.69 7.30
C ARG A 29 -12.03 -9.12 6.83
N LEU A 30 -12.69 -9.53 5.76
CA LEU A 30 -12.54 -10.90 5.21
C LEU A 30 -11.30 -11.03 4.32
N THR A 31 -10.81 -9.91 3.79
CA THR A 31 -9.68 -9.89 2.85
C THR A 31 -8.46 -9.24 3.48
N VAL A 32 -7.30 -9.78 3.15
CA VAL A 32 -6.00 -9.23 3.53
C VAL A 32 -5.73 -7.96 2.72
N VAL A 33 -5.19 -6.92 3.38
CA VAL A 33 -4.76 -5.70 2.71
C VAL A 33 -3.33 -5.90 2.20
N PRO A 34 -3.08 -5.81 0.90
CA PRO A 34 -1.73 -5.96 0.37
C PRO A 34 -0.82 -4.81 0.80
N ALA A 35 0.49 -5.08 0.90
CA ALA A 35 1.47 -4.07 1.30
C ALA A 35 1.45 -2.83 0.40
N THR A 36 1.18 -3.02 -0.89
CA THR A 36 1.11 -1.93 -1.89
C THR A 36 0.01 -0.92 -1.63
N ASP A 37 -1.05 -1.32 -0.94
CA ASP A 37 -2.17 -0.45 -0.61
C ASP A 37 -1.95 0.34 0.68
N VAL A 38 -0.98 -0.04 1.49
CA VAL A 38 -0.66 0.61 2.75
C VAL A 38 0.16 1.87 2.51
N VAL A 39 -0.36 3.01 2.94
CA VAL A 39 0.33 4.31 2.85
C VAL A 39 1.13 4.58 4.11
N ASP A 40 0.51 4.41 5.29
CA ASP A 40 1.16 4.65 6.57
C ASP A 40 0.55 3.80 7.69
N ILE A 41 1.36 3.51 8.71
CA ILE A 41 0.93 2.88 9.96
C ILE A 41 1.55 3.68 11.10
N ALA A 42 0.72 4.23 11.97
CA ALA A 42 1.17 5.04 13.09
C ALA A 42 0.34 4.83 14.34
N ILE A 43 0.91 5.20 15.49
CA ILE A 43 0.16 5.35 16.74
C ILE A 43 -0.08 6.83 16.96
N GLU A 44 -1.33 7.19 17.16
CA GLU A 44 -1.76 8.56 17.33
C GLU A 44 -2.68 8.72 18.52
N ASP A 45 -2.72 9.91 19.08
CA ASP A 45 -3.76 10.29 20.03
C ASP A 45 -5.09 10.54 19.32
N GLY A 46 -6.18 10.64 20.08
CA GLY A 46 -7.51 10.81 19.52
C GLY A 46 -7.67 12.06 18.64
N LYS A 47 -6.93 13.13 18.92
CA LYS A 47 -6.98 14.38 18.16
C LYS A 47 -6.29 14.24 16.81
N ALA A 48 -5.11 13.64 16.76
CA ALA A 48 -4.38 13.38 15.54
C ALA A 48 -5.08 12.32 14.68
N ALA A 49 -5.57 11.25 15.29
CA ALA A 49 -6.36 10.22 14.62
C ALA A 49 -7.63 10.81 13.98
N SER A 50 -8.35 11.69 14.70
CA SER A 50 -9.53 12.38 14.18
C SER A 50 -9.23 13.25 12.96
N LYS A 51 -8.08 13.95 12.95
CA LYS A 51 -7.66 14.75 11.79
C LYS A 51 -7.37 13.88 10.57
N ARG A 52 -6.68 12.77 10.73
CA ARG A 52 -6.39 11.84 9.63
C ARG A 52 -7.67 11.22 9.08
N VAL A 53 -8.58 10.82 9.95
CA VAL A 53 -9.89 10.28 9.58
C VAL A 53 -10.72 11.29 8.78
N THR A 54 -10.60 12.58 9.08
CA THR A 54 -11.32 13.63 8.34
C THR A 54 -10.68 13.91 6.98
N ALA A 55 -9.37 13.75 6.85
CA ALA A 55 -8.63 13.98 5.61
C ALA A 55 -8.69 12.78 4.66
N ALA A 56 -8.66 11.56 5.19
CA ALA A 56 -8.83 10.33 4.43
C ALA A 56 -10.32 10.01 4.27
N ARG A 57 -10.73 9.54 3.11
CA ARG A 57 -12.08 9.00 2.92
C ARG A 57 -12.32 7.88 3.92
N VAL A 58 -13.12 8.15 4.94
CA VAL A 58 -13.47 7.16 5.97
C VAL A 58 -14.33 6.10 5.32
N ALA A 59 -13.77 4.95 5.00
CA ALA A 59 -14.60 3.78 4.80
C ALA A 59 -15.04 3.29 6.16
N ALA A 60 -16.32 3.43 6.38
CA ALA A 60 -17.15 2.53 7.17
C ALA A 60 -16.58 2.03 8.51
N VAL A 61 -15.96 2.89 9.28
CA VAL A 61 -15.88 2.67 10.71
C VAL A 61 -16.80 3.71 11.39
N GLY A 62 -18.02 3.81 10.90
CA GLY A 62 -18.97 4.87 11.18
C GLY A 62 -19.33 5.08 12.64
N VAL A 63 -19.06 4.13 13.53
CA VAL A 63 -19.26 4.26 14.97
C VAL A 63 -18.00 4.78 15.66
N LEU A 64 -16.81 4.48 15.13
CA LEU A 64 -15.53 4.91 15.72
C LEU A 64 -15.24 6.39 15.50
N ALA A 65 -15.63 6.98 14.38
CA ALA A 65 -15.43 8.40 14.12
C ALA A 65 -16.13 9.30 15.16
N LEU A 66 -17.29 8.88 15.65
CA LEU A 66 -18.01 9.57 16.72
C LEU A 66 -17.43 9.29 18.11
N ALA A 67 -16.92 8.07 18.34
CA ALA A 67 -16.27 7.69 19.59
C ALA A 67 -14.93 8.38 19.80
N ILE A 68 -14.16 8.62 18.73
CA ILE A 68 -12.88 9.33 18.75
C ILE A 68 -13.06 10.76 19.26
N LYS A 69 -14.14 11.45 18.87
CA LYS A 69 -14.43 12.82 19.34
C LYS A 69 -14.71 12.93 20.83
N LYS A 70 -15.15 11.87 21.49
CA LYS A 70 -15.50 11.85 22.89
C LYS A 70 -14.37 11.41 23.84
N LYS A 71 -13.32 10.75 23.32
CA LYS A 71 -12.21 10.19 24.12
C LYS A 71 -10.89 10.90 23.78
N VAL A 72 -10.79 12.19 24.10
CA VAL A 72 -9.76 13.05 23.49
C VAL A 72 -8.37 12.91 24.10
N ASP A 73 -8.19 12.58 25.39
CA ASP A 73 -6.90 12.90 26.03
C ASP A 73 -6.04 11.73 26.55
N ALA A 74 -6.58 10.52 26.67
CA ALA A 74 -5.83 9.39 27.25
C ALA A 74 -5.76 8.16 26.35
N THR A 75 -6.52 8.10 25.28
CA THR A 75 -6.64 6.93 24.42
C THR A 75 -5.71 7.04 23.24
N LYS A 76 -4.93 5.99 22.99
CA LYS A 76 -4.10 5.86 21.80
C LYS A 76 -4.77 4.96 20.77
N PHE A 77 -4.50 5.24 19.51
CA PHE A 77 -5.05 4.51 18.38
C PHE A 77 -3.94 4.08 17.44
N ILE A 78 -4.07 2.87 16.88
CA ILE A 78 -3.31 2.48 15.70
C ILE A 78 -4.10 2.97 14.49
N VAL A 79 -3.49 3.82 13.70
CA VAL A 79 -4.05 4.31 12.44
C VAL A 79 -3.32 3.63 11.29
N ILE A 80 -4.07 2.96 10.44
CA ILE A 80 -3.56 2.32 9.21
C ILE A 80 -4.20 3.04 8.04
N GLU A 81 -3.42 3.84 7.37
CA GLU A 81 -3.85 4.55 6.16
C GLU A 81 -3.56 3.71 4.94
N THR A 82 -4.57 3.51 4.11
CA THR A 82 -4.45 2.86 2.82
C THR A 82 -4.75 3.83 1.68
N THR A 83 -4.53 3.42 0.46
CA THR A 83 -4.84 4.24 -0.73
C THR A 83 -6.31 4.63 -0.84
N GLU A 84 -7.20 3.85 -0.26
CA GLU A 84 -8.64 4.09 -0.32
C GLU A 84 -9.20 4.67 0.97
N VAL A 85 -8.73 4.15 2.12
CA VAL A 85 -9.37 4.39 3.41
C VAL A 85 -8.37 4.36 4.57
N ALA A 86 -8.74 4.97 5.69
CA ALA A 86 -8.02 4.87 6.95
C ALA A 86 -8.77 3.98 7.95
N TYR A 87 -8.06 3.05 8.57
CA TYR A 87 -8.56 2.20 9.66
C TYR A 87 -8.01 2.71 10.97
N VAL A 88 -8.87 2.79 11.98
CA VAL A 88 -8.51 3.28 13.31
C VAL A 88 -8.91 2.24 14.35
N TYR A 89 -7.96 1.81 15.16
CA TYR A 89 -8.16 0.82 16.21
C TYR A 89 -7.72 1.34 17.57
N GLU A 90 -8.59 1.26 18.55
CA GLU A 90 -8.29 1.68 19.91
C GLU A 90 -7.31 0.71 20.58
N ILE A 91 -6.32 1.28 21.30
CA ILE A 91 -5.33 0.52 22.05
C ILE A 91 -5.50 0.80 23.54
N SER A 92 -5.64 -0.24 24.32
CA SER A 92 -5.59 -0.16 25.77
C SER A 92 -4.22 0.38 26.24
N ALA A 93 -4.23 1.25 27.25
CA ALA A 93 -3.02 1.82 27.85
C ALA A 93 -1.98 0.74 28.26
N LYS A 94 -2.46 -0.41 28.73
CA LYS A 94 -1.61 -1.56 29.10
C LYS A 94 -0.83 -2.16 27.92
N ARG A 95 -1.32 -1.95 26.69
CA ARG A 95 -0.73 -2.50 25.45
C ARG A 95 0.04 -1.48 24.65
N TYR A 96 0.21 -0.26 25.14
CA TYR A 96 0.87 0.80 24.39
C TYR A 96 2.31 0.43 23.98
N ARG A 97 3.07 -0.20 24.89
CA ARG A 97 4.42 -0.67 24.57
C ARG A 97 4.42 -1.73 23.48
N GLU A 98 3.52 -2.71 23.59
CA GLU A 98 3.34 -3.77 22.60
C GLU A 98 2.92 -3.18 21.24
N ALA A 99 2.05 -2.19 21.24
CA ALA A 99 1.59 -1.49 20.04
C ALA A 99 2.74 -0.76 19.33
N ARG A 100 3.63 -0.10 20.06
CA ARG A 100 4.82 0.55 19.48
C ARG A 100 5.74 -0.45 18.79
N GLU A 101 5.98 -1.59 19.43
CA GLU A 101 6.79 -2.65 18.82
C GLU A 101 6.11 -3.24 17.59
N PHE A 102 4.80 -3.47 17.66
CA PHE A 102 4.03 -3.93 16.51
C PHE A 102 4.14 -2.96 15.32
N VAL A 103 3.90 -1.66 15.55
CA VAL A 103 3.94 -0.65 14.48
C VAL A 103 5.30 -0.59 13.82
N LYS A 104 6.40 -0.63 14.58
CA LYS A 104 7.76 -0.67 14.02
C LYS A 104 7.97 -1.88 13.12
N ARG A 105 7.57 -3.07 13.57
CA ARG A 105 7.68 -4.31 12.80
C ARG A 105 6.79 -4.28 11.56
N ALA A 106 5.58 -3.76 11.70
CA ALA A 106 4.64 -3.63 10.59
C ALA A 106 5.17 -2.68 9.52
N GLN A 107 5.70 -1.52 9.90
CA GLN A 107 6.31 -0.58 8.95
C GLN A 107 7.46 -1.21 8.17
N VAL A 108 8.34 -1.96 8.83
CA VAL A 108 9.44 -2.67 8.17
C VAL A 108 8.93 -3.74 7.21
N ALA A 109 7.94 -4.53 7.63
CA ALA A 109 7.37 -5.58 6.80
C ALA A 109 6.64 -5.01 5.56
N VAL A 110 5.87 -3.94 5.75
CA VAL A 110 5.19 -3.23 4.64
C VAL A 110 6.19 -2.65 3.66
N ALA A 111 7.22 -1.96 4.12
CA ALA A 111 8.27 -1.40 3.26
C ALA A 111 8.97 -2.49 2.44
N ARG A 112 9.26 -3.63 3.05
CA ARG A 112 9.83 -4.80 2.35
C ARG A 112 8.87 -5.36 1.29
N GLY A 113 7.60 -5.50 1.62
CA GLY A 113 6.57 -5.96 0.70
C GLY A 113 6.39 -5.03 -0.50
N GLN A 114 6.41 -3.72 -0.27
CA GLN A 114 6.35 -2.71 -1.32
C GLN A 114 7.57 -2.76 -2.26
N ALA A 115 8.77 -2.90 -1.70
CA ALA A 115 10.00 -3.04 -2.48
C ALA A 115 9.98 -4.30 -3.35
N ALA A 116 9.56 -5.44 -2.80
CA ALA A 116 9.44 -6.69 -3.55
C ALA A 116 8.39 -6.61 -4.67
N ALA A 117 7.30 -5.87 -4.46
CA ALA A 117 6.29 -5.64 -5.48
C ALA A 117 6.82 -4.74 -6.62
N ALA A 118 7.60 -3.71 -6.30
CA ALA A 118 8.22 -2.83 -7.28
C ALA A 118 9.22 -3.58 -8.18
N GLU A 119 10.05 -4.46 -7.62
CA GLU A 119 10.98 -5.31 -8.40
C GLU A 119 10.24 -6.21 -9.39
N LYS A 120 9.13 -6.80 -8.99
CA LYS A 120 8.32 -7.64 -9.88
C LYS A 120 7.70 -6.87 -11.05
N VAL A 121 7.34 -5.61 -10.84
CA VAL A 121 6.81 -4.75 -11.91
C VAL A 121 7.90 -4.41 -12.92
N GLU A 122 9.12 -4.13 -12.48
CA GLU A 122 10.25 -3.86 -13.38
C GLU A 122 10.62 -5.09 -14.21
N GLU A 123 10.61 -6.29 -13.61
CA GLU A 123 10.90 -7.53 -14.33
C GLU A 123 9.79 -7.92 -15.32
N SER A 124 8.55 -7.53 -15.06
CA SER A 124 7.39 -7.84 -15.92
C SER A 124 7.13 -6.80 -17.00
N THR A 125 7.85 -5.68 -17.01
CA THR A 125 7.76 -4.71 -18.10
C THR A 125 8.49 -5.31 -19.31
N PRO A 126 7.78 -5.75 -20.39
CA PRO A 126 8.45 -6.18 -21.60
C PRO A 126 9.32 -5.03 -22.08
N ALA A 127 10.57 -5.34 -22.46
CA ALA A 127 11.44 -4.38 -23.11
C ALA A 127 10.63 -3.67 -24.21
N PRO A 128 10.70 -2.34 -24.33
CA PRO A 128 9.98 -1.65 -25.38
C PRO A 128 10.40 -2.31 -26.69
N GLU A 129 9.44 -2.89 -27.40
CA GLU A 129 9.66 -3.38 -28.74
C GLU A 129 10.28 -2.22 -29.51
N PRO A 130 11.42 -2.45 -30.18
CA PRO A 130 11.98 -1.41 -31.03
C PRO A 130 10.85 -0.99 -31.98
N PRO A 131 10.64 0.31 -32.19
CA PRO A 131 9.62 0.75 -33.12
C PRO A 131 9.88 0.00 -34.41
N ASP A 132 8.85 -0.69 -34.93
CA ASP A 132 8.86 -1.20 -36.28
C ASP A 132 9.16 0.00 -37.16
N VAL A 133 10.44 0.15 -37.46
CA VAL A 133 10.84 1.03 -38.51
C VAL A 133 10.40 0.28 -39.75
N ASP A 134 9.18 0.54 -40.19
CA ASP A 134 8.82 0.36 -41.59
C ASP A 134 9.83 1.20 -42.38
N VAL A 135 10.96 0.60 -42.61
CA VAL A 135 11.82 1.06 -43.65
C VAL A 135 11.09 0.69 -44.93
N ASP A 136 10.13 1.54 -45.31
CA ASP A 136 9.79 1.66 -46.68
C ASP A 136 11.12 2.00 -47.42
N ILE A 137 11.83 0.94 -47.74
CA ILE A 137 12.82 1.00 -48.78
C ILE A 137 11.96 1.14 -50.05
N GLU A 138 11.46 2.31 -50.25
CA GLU A 138 11.15 2.77 -51.57
C GLU A 138 12.48 2.65 -52.34
N SER A 139 12.66 1.50 -52.96
CA SER A 139 13.68 1.31 -53.95
C SER A 139 13.31 2.25 -55.10
N SER A 140 13.67 3.50 -54.96
CA SER A 140 13.83 4.35 -56.11
C SER A 140 14.93 3.72 -56.92
N GLU A 141 14.54 2.86 -57.85
CA GLU A 141 15.41 2.45 -58.91
C GLU A 141 15.92 3.75 -59.53
N PRO A 142 17.22 4.01 -59.50
CA PRO A 142 17.77 5.10 -60.29
C PRO A 142 17.41 4.79 -61.71
N ALA A 143 16.60 5.65 -62.28
CA ALA A 143 16.31 5.59 -63.70
C ALA A 143 17.65 5.40 -64.43
N LYS A 144 17.88 4.23 -64.97
CA LYS A 144 19.04 3.97 -65.83
C LYS A 144 18.86 4.88 -67.02
N ARG A 145 19.40 6.08 -66.95
CA ARG A 145 19.60 6.92 -68.13
C ARG A 145 20.38 6.12 -69.10
N ARG A 146 19.71 5.69 -70.14
CA ARG A 146 20.40 5.13 -71.34
C ARG A 146 21.11 6.28 -71.98
N TRP A 147 22.33 6.50 -71.56
CA TRP A 147 23.18 7.55 -72.10
C TRP A 147 23.76 7.24 -73.53
N TRP A 148 23.23 6.18 -74.14
CA TRP A 148 23.55 5.82 -75.54
C TRP A 148 22.40 6.13 -76.55
N GLU A 149 21.29 6.71 -76.07
CA GLU A 149 20.29 7.31 -76.97
C GLU A 149 20.65 8.76 -77.20
N THR A 150 21.37 8.98 -78.30
CA THR A 150 21.53 10.30 -78.90
C THR A 150 20.34 10.57 -79.79
#